data_8526081dd79c63d7e8bf29a730179b72
#
_entry.id   8526081dd79c63d7e8bf29a730179b72
#
_cell.length_a   1.000
_cell.length_b   1.000
_cell.length_c   1.000
_cell.angle_alpha   90.00
_cell.angle_beta   90.00
_cell.angle_gamma   90.00
#
_symmetry.space_group_name_H-M   'P 1'
#
loop_
_entity.id
_entity.type
_entity.pdbx_description
1 polymer ?
#
loop_
_entity_poly.entity_id
_entity_poly.type
_entity_poly.pdbx_seq_one_letter_code
_entity_poly.pdbx_strand_id
1 'polypeptide(L)'
;NSAAKGFRAGQSILTNARPHVGKEMVVNVDIDSFFPSTKYDQIIKASRRLVGGRLSERAIRFVADLCSFNGALPTGAPSSPCIGNIVLDPLDRILTKAAARYKINYTRYADDLTFSGHGDTHQIIPFVERLLAELEFKLDPEKINLFRRGRRQVVTGLVVNEKPNLPRR
;
A
#
# COMPACT_ATOMS: atom_id res chain seq x y z
N ASN A 1 -2.53 -2.64 11.95
CA ASN A 1 -2.29 -1.65 10.92
C ASN A 1 -3.62 -1.19 10.33
N SER A 2 -4.00 0.07 10.53
CA SER A 2 -5.28 0.64 10.08
C SER A 2 -5.21 1.19 8.63
N ALA A 3 -4.02 1.46 8.11
CA ALA A 3 -3.82 2.03 6.78
C ALA A 3 -4.06 1.02 5.65
N ALA A 4 -3.60 -0.23 5.80
CA ALA A 4 -3.80 -1.28 4.81
C ALA A 4 -5.28 -1.68 4.72
N LYS A 5 -5.87 -1.55 3.54
CA LYS A 5 -7.29 -1.86 3.24
C LYS A 5 -7.43 -3.04 2.26
N GLY A 6 -6.47 -3.21 1.36
CA GLY A 6 -6.48 -4.30 0.39
C GLY A 6 -6.25 -5.67 1.06
N PHE A 7 -7.00 -6.67 0.61
CA PHE A 7 -6.87 -8.07 1.03
C PHE A 7 -6.98 -8.31 2.54
N ARG A 8 -7.83 -7.55 3.22
CA ARG A 8 -8.08 -7.69 4.66
C ARG A 8 -9.56 -7.90 4.93
N ALA A 9 -9.86 -8.83 5.84
CA ALA A 9 -11.23 -9.07 6.29
C ALA A 9 -11.87 -7.78 6.82
N GLY A 10 -13.12 -7.52 6.43
CA GLY A 10 -13.87 -6.32 6.82
C GLY A 10 -13.43 -5.02 6.14
N GLN A 11 -12.46 -5.06 5.21
CA GLN A 11 -12.03 -3.92 4.42
C GLN A 11 -12.49 -4.06 2.96
N SER A 12 -12.59 -2.92 2.26
CA SER A 12 -13.04 -2.86 0.86
C SER A 12 -12.50 -1.60 0.18
N ILE A 13 -12.70 -1.48 -1.12
CA ILE A 13 -12.42 -0.24 -1.87
C ILE A 13 -13.17 0.96 -1.26
N LEU A 14 -14.38 0.75 -0.71
CA LEU A 14 -15.15 1.80 -0.06
C LEU A 14 -14.49 2.26 1.24
N THR A 15 -14.01 1.34 2.09
CA THR A 15 -13.29 1.70 3.32
C THR A 15 -11.94 2.37 3.02
N ASN A 16 -11.33 2.06 1.87
CA ASN A 16 -10.14 2.74 1.36
C ASN A 16 -10.45 4.18 0.92
N ALA A 17 -11.53 4.39 0.17
CA ALA A 17 -11.90 5.68 -0.41
C ALA A 17 -12.45 6.69 0.61
N ARG A 18 -13.19 6.24 1.64
CA ARG A 18 -13.88 7.11 2.62
C ARG A 18 -13.02 8.21 3.25
N PRO A 19 -11.77 7.98 3.72
CA PRO A 19 -10.96 9.03 4.33
C PRO A 19 -10.56 10.15 3.36
N HIS A 20 -10.65 9.91 2.06
CA HIS A 20 -10.21 10.82 1.01
C HIS A 20 -11.33 11.68 0.41
N VAL A 21 -12.57 11.53 0.91
CA VAL A 21 -13.73 12.27 0.41
C VAL A 21 -13.60 13.76 0.71
N GLY A 22 -13.91 14.60 -0.29
CA GLY A 22 -14.01 16.05 -0.16
C GLY A 22 -12.70 16.78 0.08
N LYS A 23 -11.56 16.16 -0.20
CA LYS A 23 -10.23 16.76 0.02
C LYS A 23 -9.83 17.69 -1.13
N GLU A 24 -8.97 18.67 -0.84
CA GLU A 24 -8.46 19.60 -1.86
C GLU A 24 -7.58 18.90 -2.87
N MET A 25 -6.78 17.94 -2.42
CA MET A 25 -5.90 17.14 -3.26
C MET A 25 -5.96 15.68 -2.84
N VAL A 26 -5.98 14.81 -3.83
CA VAL A 26 -5.76 13.36 -3.71
C VAL A 26 -4.54 13.00 -4.54
N VAL A 27 -3.63 12.24 -3.95
CA VAL A 27 -2.40 11.75 -4.56
C VAL A 27 -2.42 10.24 -4.50
N ASN A 28 -2.40 9.59 -5.65
CA ASN A 28 -2.22 8.15 -5.76
C ASN A 28 -0.82 7.86 -6.29
N VAL A 29 -0.13 6.93 -5.67
CA VAL A 29 1.15 6.39 -6.13
C VAL A 29 1.13 4.87 -6.01
N ASP A 30 1.77 4.19 -6.93
CA ASP A 30 1.78 2.74 -7.04
C ASP A 30 3.20 2.20 -6.90
N ILE A 31 3.37 1.04 -6.28
CA ILE A 31 4.68 0.37 -6.18
C ILE A 31 4.91 -0.45 -7.45
N ASP A 32 5.99 -0.14 -8.17
CA ASP A 32 6.32 -0.85 -9.41
C ASP A 32 6.50 -2.35 -9.17
N SER A 33 5.73 -3.13 -9.92
CA SER A 33 5.83 -4.59 -9.96
C SER A 33 5.91 -5.24 -8.57
N PHE A 34 5.07 -4.80 -7.62
CA PHE A 34 5.20 -5.07 -6.18
C PHE A 34 5.47 -6.54 -5.85
N PHE A 35 4.63 -7.47 -6.31
CA PHE A 35 4.81 -8.89 -5.99
C PHE A 35 6.11 -9.47 -6.58
N PRO A 36 6.42 -9.30 -7.86
CA PRO A 36 7.69 -9.74 -8.43
C PRO A 36 8.91 -9.05 -7.82
N SER A 37 8.77 -7.80 -7.34
CA SER A 37 9.85 -7.05 -6.69
C SER A 37 10.06 -7.44 -5.22
N THR A 38 9.13 -8.17 -4.60
CA THR A 38 9.25 -8.64 -3.23
C THR A 38 10.21 -9.84 -3.15
N LYS A 39 11.43 -9.61 -2.69
CA LYS A 39 12.52 -10.60 -2.67
C LYS A 39 12.35 -11.64 -1.58
N TYR A 40 12.98 -12.80 -1.77
CA TYR A 40 12.94 -13.93 -0.86
C TYR A 40 13.29 -13.58 0.59
N ASP A 41 14.30 -12.75 0.82
CA ASP A 41 14.68 -12.31 2.17
C ASP A 41 13.57 -11.48 2.86
N GLN A 42 12.84 -10.70 2.10
CA GLN A 42 11.67 -9.97 2.60
C GLN A 42 10.52 -10.94 2.94
N ILE A 43 10.35 -12.00 2.15
CA ILE A 43 9.37 -13.07 2.40
C ILE A 43 9.73 -13.81 3.68
N ILE A 44 11.01 -14.17 3.90
CA ILE A 44 11.48 -14.79 5.15
C ILE A 44 11.21 -13.87 6.35
N LYS A 45 11.56 -12.59 6.25
CA LYS A 45 11.31 -11.61 7.32
C LYS A 45 9.82 -11.49 7.64
N ALA A 46 8.97 -11.46 6.60
CA ALA A 46 7.50 -11.42 6.76
C ALA A 46 6.97 -12.72 7.38
N SER A 47 7.44 -13.89 6.92
CA SER A 47 7.06 -15.18 7.46
C SER A 47 7.43 -15.30 8.95
N ARG A 48 8.62 -14.83 9.35
CA ARG A 48 9.05 -14.78 10.76
C ARG A 48 8.13 -13.90 11.61
N ARG A 49 7.69 -12.75 11.08
CA ARG A 49 6.72 -11.87 11.76
C ARG A 49 5.34 -12.52 11.88
N LEU A 50 4.89 -13.23 10.84
CA LEU A 50 3.60 -13.92 10.80
C LEU A 50 3.50 -14.96 11.92
N VAL A 51 4.54 -15.75 12.12
CA VAL A 51 4.55 -16.85 13.09
C VAL A 51 4.94 -16.43 14.52
N GLY A 52 5.42 -15.18 14.70
CA GLY A 52 5.67 -14.61 16.02
C GLY A 52 6.67 -15.40 16.89
N GLY A 53 7.70 -15.99 16.30
CA GLY A 53 8.72 -16.77 17.00
C GLY A 53 8.28 -18.16 17.46
N ARG A 54 7.10 -18.61 17.07
CA ARG A 54 6.53 -19.94 17.47
C ARG A 54 7.07 -21.10 16.66
N LEU A 55 7.76 -20.83 15.56
CA LEU A 55 8.31 -21.85 14.66
C LEU A 55 9.84 -21.79 14.61
N SER A 56 10.45 -22.93 14.30
CA SER A 56 11.89 -23.01 14.03
C SER A 56 12.27 -22.27 12.74
N GLU A 57 13.52 -21.86 12.59
CA GLU A 57 14.03 -21.24 11.36
C GLU A 57 13.83 -22.14 10.12
N ARG A 58 13.90 -23.47 10.29
CA ARG A 58 13.62 -24.41 9.21
C ARG A 58 12.16 -24.32 8.76
N ALA A 59 11.21 -24.22 9.70
CA ALA A 59 9.80 -24.09 9.39
C ALA A 59 9.47 -22.73 8.77
N ILE A 60 10.14 -21.65 9.21
CA ILE A 60 10.02 -20.31 8.61
C ILE A 60 10.45 -20.32 7.16
N ARG A 61 11.63 -20.96 6.86
CA ARG A 61 12.10 -21.09 5.47
C ARG A 61 11.13 -21.91 4.64
N PHE A 62 10.62 -23.02 5.17
CA PHE A 62 9.63 -23.84 4.48
C PHE A 62 8.36 -23.04 4.12
N VAL A 63 7.84 -22.20 5.04
CA VAL A 63 6.71 -21.30 4.75
C VAL A 63 7.07 -20.31 3.65
N ALA A 64 8.27 -19.72 3.69
CA ALA A 64 8.73 -18.79 2.66
C ALA A 64 8.86 -19.47 1.30
N ASP A 65 9.39 -20.71 1.25
CA ASP A 65 9.50 -21.50 0.02
C ASP A 65 8.13 -21.80 -0.59
N LEU A 66 7.15 -22.15 0.24
CA LEU A 66 5.77 -22.39 -0.23
C LEU A 66 5.08 -21.11 -0.74
N CYS A 67 5.48 -19.94 -0.27
CA CYS A 67 4.89 -18.65 -0.64
C CYS A 67 5.67 -17.92 -1.74
N SER A 68 6.77 -18.48 -2.25
CA SER A 68 7.62 -17.85 -3.25
C SER A 68 7.73 -18.70 -4.52
N PHE A 69 8.01 -18.02 -5.62
CA PHE A 69 8.35 -18.64 -6.90
C PHE A 69 9.51 -17.84 -7.52
N ASN A 70 10.58 -18.52 -7.93
CA ASN A 70 11.79 -17.89 -8.46
C ASN A 70 12.34 -16.77 -7.57
N GLY A 71 12.28 -16.96 -6.23
CA GLY A 71 12.82 -16.00 -5.26
C GLY A 71 11.98 -14.73 -5.02
N ALA A 72 10.73 -14.70 -5.50
CA ALA A 72 9.82 -13.56 -5.35
C ALA A 72 8.40 -14.02 -5.00
N LEU A 73 7.50 -13.08 -4.65
CA LEU A 73 6.08 -13.38 -4.50
C LEU A 73 5.44 -13.57 -5.89
N PRO A 74 4.76 -14.71 -6.12
CA PRO A 74 4.07 -14.93 -7.39
C PRO A 74 2.80 -14.10 -7.49
N THR A 75 2.60 -13.42 -8.63
CA THR A 75 1.35 -12.75 -8.93
C THR A 75 0.22 -13.78 -9.09
N GLY A 76 -0.91 -13.52 -8.42
CA GLY A 76 -2.09 -14.40 -8.45
C GLY A 76 -2.10 -15.51 -7.41
N ALA A 77 -1.02 -15.77 -6.66
CA ALA A 77 -1.06 -16.72 -5.57
C ALA A 77 -1.87 -16.21 -4.37
N PRO A 78 -2.70 -17.04 -3.73
CA PRO A 78 -3.52 -16.62 -2.58
C PRO A 78 -2.72 -16.12 -1.37
N SER A 79 -1.48 -16.60 -1.20
CA SER A 79 -0.57 -16.19 -0.12
C SER A 79 0.08 -14.83 -0.34
N SER A 80 0.30 -14.43 -1.60
CA SER A 80 1.04 -13.20 -1.94
C SER A 80 0.45 -11.93 -1.32
N PRO A 81 -0.87 -11.69 -1.33
CA PRO A 81 -1.44 -10.52 -0.68
C PRO A 81 -1.22 -10.47 0.84
N CYS A 82 -1.28 -11.61 1.52
CA CYS A 82 -1.04 -11.67 2.96
C CYS A 82 0.41 -11.34 3.29
N ILE A 83 1.36 -12.01 2.64
CA ILE A 83 2.81 -11.77 2.83
C ILE A 83 3.16 -10.33 2.44
N GLY A 84 2.66 -9.83 1.30
CA GLY A 84 2.88 -8.46 0.86
C GLY A 84 2.41 -7.43 1.88
N ASN A 85 1.25 -7.62 2.49
CA ASN A 85 0.76 -6.76 3.56
C ASN A 85 1.68 -6.76 4.79
N ILE A 86 2.32 -7.88 5.13
CA ILE A 86 3.28 -7.98 6.24
C ILE A 86 4.61 -7.32 5.87
N VAL A 87 5.06 -7.48 4.62
CA VAL A 87 6.28 -6.82 4.11
C VAL A 87 6.16 -5.30 4.21
N LEU A 88 5.01 -4.74 3.83
CA LEU A 88 4.77 -3.29 3.85
C LEU A 88 4.30 -2.73 5.21
N ASP A 89 4.08 -3.56 6.24
CA ASP A 89 3.64 -3.07 7.55
C ASP A 89 4.59 -2.03 8.18
N PRO A 90 5.93 -2.15 8.10
CA PRO A 90 6.83 -1.09 8.58
C PRO A 90 6.66 0.23 7.84
N LEU A 91 6.50 0.20 6.51
CA LEU A 91 6.22 1.38 5.69
C LEU A 91 4.93 2.05 6.14
N ASP A 92 3.84 1.28 6.26
CA ASP A 92 2.55 1.79 6.70
C ASP A 92 2.61 2.50 8.05
N ARG A 93 3.39 1.96 9.01
CA ARG A 93 3.58 2.57 10.33
C ARG A 93 4.27 3.94 10.24
N ILE A 94 5.30 4.05 9.40
CA ILE A 94 6.03 5.31 9.20
C ILE A 94 5.13 6.31 8.48
N LEU A 95 4.49 5.91 7.39
CA LEU A 95 3.62 6.78 6.59
C LEU A 95 2.39 7.24 7.37
N THR A 96 1.80 6.39 8.21
CA THR A 96 0.68 6.79 9.09
C THR A 96 1.10 7.89 10.07
N LYS A 97 2.29 7.78 10.68
CA LYS A 97 2.82 8.82 11.57
C LYS A 97 3.13 10.11 10.82
N ALA A 98 3.75 10.01 9.65
CA ALA A 98 4.03 11.16 8.81
C ALA A 98 2.75 11.87 8.36
N ALA A 99 1.77 11.11 7.88
CA ALA A 99 0.47 11.64 7.47
C ALA A 99 -0.23 12.41 8.61
N ALA A 100 -0.24 11.85 9.83
CA ALA A 100 -0.77 12.52 11.01
C ALA A 100 -0.04 13.85 11.29
N ARG A 101 1.30 13.87 11.20
CA ARG A 101 2.11 15.09 11.40
C ARG A 101 1.81 16.17 10.38
N TYR A 102 1.63 15.80 9.11
CA TYR A 102 1.30 16.72 8.02
C TYR A 102 -0.20 17.00 7.88
N LYS A 103 -1.04 16.46 8.77
CA LYS A 103 -2.52 16.60 8.76
C LYS A 103 -3.15 16.16 7.43
N ILE A 104 -2.62 15.11 6.82
CA ILE A 104 -3.13 14.46 5.63
C ILE A 104 -3.63 13.05 5.95
N ASN A 105 -4.50 12.51 5.11
CA ASN A 105 -4.95 11.12 5.23
C ASN A 105 -4.01 10.20 4.45
N TYR A 106 -3.83 8.99 4.94
CA TYR A 106 -3.10 7.93 4.28
C TYR A 106 -3.87 6.62 4.36
N THR A 107 -4.02 5.94 3.24
CA THR A 107 -4.46 4.55 3.15
C THR A 107 -3.67 3.81 2.08
N ARG A 108 -3.66 2.47 2.15
CA ARG A 108 -3.05 1.61 1.14
C ARG A 108 -3.98 0.47 0.75
N TYR A 109 -4.11 0.24 -0.55
CA TYR A 109 -4.82 -0.91 -1.10
C TYR A 109 -3.86 -1.73 -1.97
N ALA A 110 -3.36 -2.84 -1.43
CA ALA A 110 -2.26 -3.62 -2.02
C ALA A 110 -0.98 -2.77 -2.19
N ASP A 111 -0.60 -2.52 -3.43
CA ASP A 111 0.52 -1.70 -3.90
C ASP A 111 0.15 -0.23 -4.12
N ASP A 112 -1.15 0.10 -4.14
CA ASP A 112 -1.67 1.46 -4.37
C ASP A 112 -1.72 2.26 -3.06
N LEU A 113 -0.87 3.28 -2.92
CA LEU A 113 -0.82 4.18 -1.78
C LEU A 113 -1.59 5.46 -2.10
N THR A 114 -2.53 5.83 -1.25
CA THR A 114 -3.33 7.04 -1.41
C THR A 114 -3.10 8.01 -0.27
N PHE A 115 -2.79 9.26 -0.63
CA PHE A 115 -2.68 10.39 0.30
C PHE A 115 -3.70 11.45 -0.08
N SER A 116 -4.26 12.17 0.92
CA SER A 116 -5.15 13.28 0.62
C SER A 116 -5.21 14.31 1.74
N GLY A 117 -5.42 15.57 1.36
CA GLY A 117 -5.47 16.67 2.32
C GLY A 117 -5.51 18.03 1.61
N HIS A 118 -4.61 18.93 2.02
CA HIS A 118 -4.44 20.27 1.48
C HIS A 118 -3.79 20.26 0.10
N GLY A 119 -3.73 21.42 -0.57
CA GLY A 119 -3.17 21.59 -1.90
C GLY A 119 -1.71 21.14 -2.07
N ASP A 120 -0.93 21.09 -0.97
CA ASP A 120 0.48 20.70 -0.98
C ASP A 120 0.73 19.23 -0.65
N THR A 121 -0.32 18.41 -0.59
CA THR A 121 -0.22 16.96 -0.26
C THR A 121 0.77 16.22 -1.16
N HIS A 122 0.99 16.65 -2.39
CA HIS A 122 1.95 16.04 -3.32
C HIS A 122 3.40 16.11 -2.85
N GLN A 123 3.75 17.02 -1.93
CA GLN A 123 5.10 17.13 -1.36
C GLN A 123 5.50 15.89 -0.53
N ILE A 124 4.56 14.97 -0.23
CA ILE A 124 4.87 13.70 0.42
C ILE A 124 5.62 12.72 -0.50
N ILE A 125 5.52 12.85 -1.83
CA ILE A 125 6.05 11.89 -2.80
C ILE A 125 7.55 11.62 -2.63
N PRO A 126 8.44 12.62 -2.55
CA PRO A 126 9.88 12.35 -2.36
C PRO A 126 10.19 11.60 -1.06
N PHE A 127 9.39 11.80 -0.02
CA PHE A 127 9.52 11.07 1.23
C PHE A 127 9.11 9.59 1.06
N VAL A 128 8.02 9.34 0.34
CA VAL A 128 7.56 7.97 0.01
C VAL A 128 8.59 7.24 -0.83
N GLU A 129 9.13 7.88 -1.88
CA GLU A 129 10.18 7.32 -2.74
C GLU A 129 11.41 6.88 -1.95
N ARG A 130 11.89 7.74 -1.03
CA ARG A 130 13.03 7.40 -0.17
C ARG A 130 12.75 6.19 0.72
N LEU A 131 11.57 6.14 1.35
CA LEU A 131 11.20 5.02 2.21
C LEU A 131 11.04 3.71 1.44
N LEU A 132 10.50 3.77 0.22
CA LEU A 132 10.40 2.60 -0.65
C LEU A 132 11.79 2.13 -1.09
N ALA A 133 12.69 3.04 -1.43
CA ALA A 133 14.07 2.70 -1.78
C ALA A 133 14.82 2.00 -0.62
N GLU A 134 14.60 2.40 0.64
CA GLU A 134 15.14 1.72 1.83
C GLU A 134 14.60 0.28 1.98
N LEU A 135 13.41 0.01 1.42
CA LEU A 135 12.80 -1.31 1.35
C LEU A 135 13.07 -2.03 0.01
N GLU A 136 13.94 -1.49 -0.82
CA GLU A 136 14.28 -2.02 -2.15
C GLU A 136 13.10 -2.06 -3.14
N PHE A 137 12.12 -1.18 -2.95
CA PHE A 137 11.02 -0.95 -3.90
C PHE A 137 11.18 0.38 -4.64
N LYS A 138 10.42 0.54 -5.73
CA LYS A 138 10.34 1.78 -6.51
C LYS A 138 8.89 2.17 -6.71
N LEU A 139 8.64 3.47 -6.88
CA LEU A 139 7.37 3.95 -7.40
C LEU A 139 7.31 3.72 -8.92
N ASP A 140 6.12 3.42 -9.42
CA ASP A 140 5.84 3.47 -10.84
C ASP A 140 5.57 4.92 -11.25
N PRO A 141 6.49 5.58 -11.98
CA PRO A 141 6.34 7.00 -12.32
C PRO A 141 5.14 7.28 -13.23
N GLU A 142 4.69 6.29 -14.01
CA GLU A 142 3.54 6.42 -14.91
C GLU A 142 2.21 6.36 -14.15
N LYS A 143 2.22 5.83 -12.93
CA LYS A 143 1.05 5.70 -12.06
C LYS A 143 0.98 6.72 -10.92
N ILE A 144 1.80 7.77 -10.97
CA ILE A 144 1.67 8.90 -10.06
C ILE A 144 0.53 9.80 -10.54
N ASN A 145 -0.55 9.87 -9.78
CA ASN A 145 -1.73 10.65 -10.12
C ASN A 145 -2.00 11.73 -9.07
N LEU A 146 -2.16 12.98 -9.55
CA LEU A 146 -2.46 14.15 -8.73
C LEU A 146 -3.83 14.71 -9.11
N PHE A 147 -4.80 14.58 -8.21
CA PHE A 147 -6.17 15.04 -8.43
C PHE A 147 -6.48 16.24 -7.52
N ARG A 148 -6.57 17.44 -8.10
CA ARG A 148 -6.97 18.66 -7.40
C ARG A 148 -8.50 18.78 -7.33
N ARG A 149 -9.01 19.52 -6.34
CA ARG A 149 -10.41 19.90 -6.24
C ARG A 149 -10.84 20.61 -7.54
N GLY A 150 -12.01 20.28 -8.05
CA GLY A 150 -12.50 20.77 -9.36
C GLY A 150 -12.26 19.78 -10.51
N ARG A 151 -11.42 18.76 -10.34
CA ARG A 151 -11.32 17.62 -11.24
C ARG A 151 -11.87 16.36 -10.58
N ARG A 152 -12.18 15.35 -11.38
CA ARG A 152 -12.62 14.04 -10.85
C ARG A 152 -11.48 13.40 -10.06
N GLN A 153 -11.66 13.28 -8.74
CA GLN A 153 -10.75 12.60 -7.83
C GLN A 153 -11.15 11.13 -7.70
N VAL A 154 -10.22 10.22 -7.89
CA VAL A 154 -10.48 8.77 -7.91
C VAL A 154 -9.55 8.07 -6.92
N VAL A 155 -10.13 7.17 -6.12
CA VAL A 155 -9.41 6.29 -5.19
C VAL A 155 -9.91 4.87 -5.37
N THR A 156 -9.06 3.92 -5.74
CA THR A 156 -9.41 2.51 -6.00
C THR A 156 -10.68 2.35 -6.86
N GLY A 157 -10.79 3.16 -7.93
CA GLY A 157 -11.91 3.13 -8.86
C GLY A 157 -13.17 3.89 -8.41
N LEU A 158 -13.20 4.45 -7.20
CA LEU A 158 -14.32 5.26 -6.71
C LEU A 158 -14.03 6.76 -6.81
N VAL A 159 -15.00 7.53 -7.27
CA VAL A 159 -14.97 9.01 -7.23
C VAL A 159 -15.17 9.46 -5.78
N VAL A 160 -14.33 10.41 -5.29
CA VAL A 160 -14.33 10.85 -3.90
C VAL A 160 -14.52 12.36 -3.72
N ASN A 161 -15.02 13.07 -4.74
CA ASN A 161 -15.20 14.53 -4.67
C ASN A 161 -16.15 14.97 -3.55
N GLU A 162 -17.36 14.37 -3.45
CA GLU A 162 -18.38 14.73 -2.46
C GLU A 162 -18.79 13.52 -1.60
N LYS A 163 -18.90 12.37 -2.22
CA LYS A 163 -19.21 11.08 -1.59
C LYS A 163 -18.61 9.97 -2.45
N PRO A 164 -18.31 8.80 -1.87
CA PRO A 164 -17.83 7.68 -2.66
C PRO A 164 -18.90 7.26 -3.66
N ASN A 165 -18.55 7.24 -4.95
CA ASN A 165 -19.47 6.87 -6.02
C ASN A 165 -18.72 6.20 -7.16
N LEU A 166 -19.45 5.45 -7.99
CA LEU A 166 -18.90 4.92 -9.24
C LEU A 166 -18.71 6.07 -10.25
N PRO A 167 -17.65 6.03 -11.07
CA PRO A 167 -17.50 6.96 -12.18
C PRO A 167 -18.72 6.87 -13.12
N ARG A 168 -19.30 8.01 -13.49
CA ARG A 168 -20.28 8.03 -14.57
C ARG A 168 -19.57 7.72 -15.88
N ARG A 169 -20.15 6.82 -16.66
CA ARG A 169 -19.71 6.52 -18.04
C ARG A 169 -19.92 7.72 -18.95
#